data_f3977a389aeaa9bfb3afafecd9d5324f
#
_entry.id   f3977a389aeaa9bfb3afafecd9d5324f
#
_cell.length_a   1.000
_cell.length_b   1.000
_cell.length_c   1.000
_cell.angle_alpha   90.00
_cell.angle_beta   90.00
_cell.angle_gamma   90.00
#
_symmetry.space_group_name_H-M   'P 1'
#
loop_
_entity.id
_entity.type
_entity.pdbx_description
1 polymer ?
#
loop_
_entity_poly.entity_id
_entity_poly.type
_entity_poly.pdbx_seq_one_letter_code
_entity_poly.pdbx_strand_id
1 'polypeptide(L)'
;MTTEVLRSMLYKGGEVTREVGWVIYDEIHYMRDKERGVVWEESIVLLPDTVKYVFLSATIPNAREFSEWVCKVHDIPCHIVYTDFRPTPLEHYIYPSGGDGIFLIVDKTSAFKEDNFLKAISIANEKGAEVAQARTAARKASEMNGGDGTQAKLAQNTDVFKIIKMIVDRNYDPVIVFAFNKGECESFANALHKVDLCDENEKEMIDAIYWNAMDALSESDKKLPQVASMPNLLRRGLGVHHSGLLPILKEVIEILFQEGLI
;
A
#
# COMPACT_ATOMS: atom_id res chain seq x y z
N MET A 1 15.31 5.35 12.94
CA MET A 1 15.88 6.20 11.85
C MET A 1 15.83 5.45 10.53
N THR A 2 16.02 6.12 9.40
CA THR A 2 16.15 5.42 8.10
C THR A 2 17.58 4.90 7.91
N THR A 3 17.74 3.90 7.02
CA THR A 3 19.05 3.28 6.73
C THR A 3 20.04 4.30 6.13
N GLU A 4 19.54 5.26 5.33
CA GLU A 4 20.36 6.35 4.78
C GLU A 4 20.95 7.25 5.88
N VAL A 5 20.17 7.51 6.92
CA VAL A 5 20.64 8.28 8.07
C VAL A 5 21.71 7.51 8.83
N LEU A 6 21.48 6.21 9.11
CA LEU A 6 22.46 5.34 9.76
C LEU A 6 23.77 5.33 8.96
N ARG A 7 23.71 5.06 7.65
CA ARG A 7 24.89 5.10 6.77
C ARG A 7 25.66 6.44 6.88
N SER A 8 24.93 7.56 6.81
CA SER A 8 25.55 8.89 6.93
C SER A 8 26.24 9.09 8.28
N MET A 9 25.68 8.58 9.36
CA MET A 9 26.29 8.64 10.70
C MET A 9 27.57 7.79 10.77
N LEU A 10 27.56 6.60 10.19
CA LEU A 10 28.70 5.68 10.14
C LEU A 10 29.88 6.31 9.37
N TYR A 11 29.62 6.92 8.23
CA TYR A 11 30.65 7.63 7.46
C TYR A 11 31.24 8.85 8.22
N LYS A 12 30.44 9.53 9.03
CA LYS A 12 30.91 10.68 9.83
C LYS A 12 31.70 10.28 11.07
N GLY A 13 31.58 9.04 11.54
CA GLY A 13 32.36 8.53 12.66
C GLY A 13 32.11 9.21 14.00
N GLY A 14 30.83 9.43 14.35
CA GLY A 14 30.44 10.12 15.58
C GLY A 14 30.50 9.22 16.84
N GLU A 15 30.54 9.85 18.05
CA GLU A 15 30.49 9.14 19.35
C GLU A 15 29.22 8.26 19.45
N VAL A 16 28.09 8.72 18.91
CA VAL A 16 26.80 8.01 18.92
C VAL A 16 26.92 6.62 18.29
N THR A 17 27.72 6.45 17.23
CA THR A 17 27.90 5.14 16.57
C THR A 17 28.68 4.15 17.41
N ARG A 18 29.50 4.62 18.37
CA ARG A 18 30.26 3.77 19.29
C ARG A 18 29.42 3.22 20.45
N GLU A 19 28.32 3.89 20.77
CA GLU A 19 27.39 3.50 21.84
C GLU A 19 26.31 2.53 21.35
N VAL A 20 26.22 2.27 20.03
CA VAL A 20 25.24 1.36 19.46
C VAL A 20 25.57 -0.08 19.83
N GLY A 21 24.71 -0.70 20.61
CA GLY A 21 24.84 -2.12 20.97
C GLY A 21 24.06 -3.07 20.06
N TRP A 22 22.96 -2.61 19.49
CA TRP A 22 22.07 -3.38 18.62
C TRP A 22 21.60 -2.57 17.45
N VAL A 23 21.52 -3.21 16.26
CA VAL A 23 20.87 -2.64 15.09
C VAL A 23 19.80 -3.62 14.60
N ILE A 24 18.56 -3.15 14.52
CA ILE A 24 17.44 -3.90 14.00
C ILE A 24 17.14 -3.36 12.60
N TYR A 25 17.42 -4.20 11.59
CA TYR A 25 17.07 -3.90 10.20
C TYR A 25 15.69 -4.46 9.90
N ASP A 26 14.72 -3.59 9.78
CA ASP A 26 13.39 -3.96 9.31
C ASP A 26 13.35 -3.99 7.79
N GLU A 27 12.56 -4.92 7.24
CA GLU A 27 12.38 -5.08 5.80
C GLU A 27 13.70 -5.25 5.02
N ILE A 28 14.63 -6.08 5.52
CA ILE A 28 15.98 -6.26 4.92
C ILE A 28 15.93 -6.73 3.45
N HIS A 29 14.81 -7.27 2.98
CA HIS A 29 14.64 -7.63 1.57
C HIS A 29 14.74 -6.45 0.60
N TYR A 30 14.64 -5.20 1.07
CA TYR A 30 14.94 -3.99 0.29
C TYR A 30 16.40 -3.89 -0.16
N MET A 31 17.33 -4.71 0.35
CA MET A 31 18.68 -4.84 -0.21
C MET A 31 18.68 -5.25 -1.69
N ARG A 32 17.59 -5.80 -2.22
CA ARG A 32 17.43 -6.11 -3.65
C ARG A 32 17.07 -4.93 -4.51
N ASP A 33 16.72 -3.79 -3.92
CA ASP A 33 16.45 -2.58 -4.67
C ASP A 33 17.71 -2.10 -5.38
N LYS A 34 17.60 -1.86 -6.71
CA LYS A 34 18.76 -1.53 -7.56
C LYS A 34 19.40 -0.19 -7.22
N GLU A 35 18.64 0.75 -6.70
CA GLU A 35 19.11 2.10 -6.38
C GLU A 35 19.49 2.24 -4.91
N ARG A 36 18.70 1.66 -4.03
CA ARG A 36 18.82 1.84 -2.59
C ARG A 36 19.50 0.69 -1.86
N GLY A 37 19.57 -0.51 -2.44
CA GLY A 37 20.08 -1.71 -1.80
C GLY A 37 21.47 -1.57 -1.24
N VAL A 38 22.35 -0.86 -1.94
CA VAL A 38 23.74 -0.56 -1.52
C VAL A 38 23.80 0.16 -0.17
N VAL A 39 22.76 0.92 0.20
CA VAL A 39 22.70 1.64 1.48
C VAL A 39 22.66 0.66 2.66
N TRP A 40 21.90 -0.43 2.54
CA TRP A 40 21.86 -1.53 3.53
C TRP A 40 23.20 -2.23 3.61
N GLU A 41 23.78 -2.63 2.47
CA GLU A 41 25.06 -3.31 2.42
C GLU A 41 26.17 -2.48 3.09
N GLU A 42 26.32 -1.23 2.72
CA GLU A 42 27.32 -0.32 3.31
C GLU A 42 27.10 -0.13 4.82
N SER A 43 25.85 0.03 5.26
CA SER A 43 25.55 0.20 6.67
C SER A 43 25.90 -1.04 7.50
N ILE A 44 25.68 -2.25 6.97
CA ILE A 44 26.07 -3.50 7.62
C ILE A 44 27.60 -3.60 7.69
N VAL A 45 28.31 -3.37 6.59
CA VAL A 45 29.77 -3.48 6.51
C VAL A 45 30.48 -2.47 7.40
N LEU A 46 29.95 -1.26 7.54
CA LEU A 46 30.57 -0.16 8.29
C LEU A 46 30.33 -0.19 9.80
N LEU A 47 29.37 -0.99 10.27
CA LEU A 47 29.10 -1.10 11.70
C LEU A 47 30.24 -1.84 12.41
N PRO A 48 30.61 -1.45 13.64
CA PRO A 48 31.61 -2.13 14.43
C PRO A 48 31.24 -3.60 14.74
N ASP A 49 32.23 -4.48 14.85
CA ASP A 49 32.03 -5.91 15.17
C ASP A 49 31.42 -6.13 16.55
N THR A 50 31.41 -5.12 17.41
CA THR A 50 30.76 -5.18 18.73
C THR A 50 29.24 -5.08 18.66
N VAL A 51 28.69 -4.63 17.53
CA VAL A 51 27.25 -4.44 17.33
C VAL A 51 26.58 -5.78 17.04
N LYS A 52 25.44 -6.00 17.66
CA LYS A 52 24.59 -7.16 17.40
C LYS A 52 23.48 -6.78 16.41
N TYR A 53 23.12 -7.74 15.58
CA TYR A 53 22.17 -7.55 14.49
C TYR A 53 20.89 -8.34 14.68
N VAL A 54 19.77 -7.73 14.32
CA VAL A 54 18.49 -8.40 14.07
C VAL A 54 18.01 -8.00 12.68
N PHE A 55 17.73 -8.98 11.85
CA PHE A 55 17.22 -8.77 10.50
C PHE A 55 15.78 -9.29 10.42
N LEU A 56 14.83 -8.40 10.15
CA LEU A 56 13.43 -8.72 9.95
C LEU A 56 13.12 -8.64 8.46
N SER A 57 12.41 -9.62 7.94
CA SER A 57 12.12 -9.69 6.52
C SER A 57 10.84 -10.45 6.22
N ALA A 58 10.22 -10.09 5.11
CA ALA A 58 9.34 -10.99 4.38
C ALA A 58 10.14 -12.16 3.78
N THR A 59 9.64 -12.84 2.77
CA THR A 59 10.33 -13.98 2.15
C THR A 59 11.64 -13.57 1.46
N ILE A 60 12.77 -14.12 1.93
CA ILE A 60 14.09 -14.02 1.26
C ILE A 60 14.47 -15.40 0.75
N PRO A 61 14.48 -15.66 -0.57
CA PRO A 61 14.86 -16.97 -1.13
C PRO A 61 16.30 -17.39 -0.82
N ASN A 62 17.22 -16.43 -0.66
CA ASN A 62 18.64 -16.64 -0.40
C ASN A 62 19.05 -16.26 1.03
N ALA A 63 18.19 -16.50 2.03
CA ALA A 63 18.46 -16.17 3.43
C ALA A 63 19.77 -16.81 3.95
N ARG A 64 20.08 -18.04 3.49
CA ARG A 64 21.32 -18.74 3.87
C ARG A 64 22.57 -18.01 3.36
N GLU A 65 22.57 -17.63 2.10
CA GLU A 65 23.71 -16.91 1.49
C GLU A 65 23.91 -15.54 2.16
N PHE A 66 22.82 -14.85 2.48
CA PHE A 66 22.86 -13.62 3.23
C PHE A 66 23.45 -13.82 4.64
N SER A 67 23.00 -14.83 5.36
CA SER A 67 23.54 -15.17 6.68
C SER A 67 25.03 -15.50 6.63
N GLU A 68 25.47 -16.32 5.65
CA GLU A 68 26.88 -16.66 5.44
C GLU A 68 27.73 -15.43 5.11
N TRP A 69 27.17 -14.46 4.35
CA TRP A 69 27.83 -13.20 4.06
C TRP A 69 28.04 -12.36 5.33
N VAL A 70 26.99 -12.19 6.17
CA VAL A 70 27.10 -11.47 7.45
C VAL A 70 28.13 -12.13 8.37
N CYS A 71 28.13 -13.45 8.47
CA CYS A 71 29.12 -14.20 9.23
C CYS A 71 30.56 -13.93 8.79
N LYS A 72 30.79 -13.82 7.47
CA LYS A 72 32.12 -13.53 6.90
C LYS A 72 32.56 -12.08 7.12
N VAL A 73 31.63 -11.15 7.11
CA VAL A 73 31.94 -9.71 7.28
C VAL A 73 32.33 -9.40 8.72
N HIS A 74 31.63 -9.98 9.70
CA HIS A 74 31.78 -9.62 11.12
C HIS A 74 32.39 -10.73 12.00
N ASP A 75 32.72 -11.87 11.43
CA ASP A 75 33.21 -13.05 12.14
C ASP A 75 32.33 -13.49 13.33
N ILE A 76 31.02 -13.36 13.17
CA ILE A 76 30.01 -13.72 14.18
C ILE A 76 28.98 -14.70 13.61
N PRO A 77 28.41 -15.63 14.43
CA PRO A 77 27.36 -16.51 13.96
C PRO A 77 26.07 -15.72 13.66
N CYS A 78 25.46 -16.00 12.51
CA CYS A 78 24.16 -15.46 12.12
C CYS A 78 23.15 -16.60 11.98
N HIS A 79 22.14 -16.61 12.84
CA HIS A 79 21.12 -17.64 12.88
C HIS A 79 19.91 -17.25 12.05
N ILE A 80 19.38 -18.20 11.28
CA ILE A 80 18.16 -18.02 10.50
C ILE A 80 17.00 -18.66 11.27
N VAL A 81 15.98 -17.85 11.56
CA VAL A 81 14.70 -18.33 12.09
C VAL A 81 13.66 -18.20 10.99
N TYR A 82 13.06 -19.32 10.62
CA TYR A 82 12.09 -19.40 9.54
C TYR A 82 10.77 -19.97 10.05
N THR A 83 9.65 -19.44 9.55
CA THR A 83 8.32 -19.95 9.82
C THR A 83 7.42 -19.79 8.61
N ASP A 84 6.66 -20.83 8.30
CA ASP A 84 5.58 -20.79 7.29
C ASP A 84 4.25 -20.31 7.89
N PHE A 85 4.19 -20.17 9.20
CA PHE A 85 2.97 -19.72 9.88
C PHE A 85 2.72 -18.24 9.63
N ARG A 86 1.53 -17.92 9.13
CA ARG A 86 0.99 -16.56 9.03
C ARG A 86 -0.18 -16.41 9.99
N PRO A 87 -0.15 -15.40 10.89
CA PRO A 87 -1.29 -15.12 11.77
C PRO A 87 -2.58 -14.84 10.98
N THR A 88 -2.46 -14.07 9.89
CA THR A 88 -3.55 -13.83 8.95
C THR A 88 -3.29 -14.62 7.67
N PRO A 89 -4.18 -15.55 7.28
CA PRO A 89 -4.03 -16.30 6.04
C PRO A 89 -3.98 -15.37 4.83
N LEU A 90 -3.13 -15.71 3.84
CA LEU A 90 -3.03 -14.95 2.59
C LEU A 90 -3.66 -15.75 1.46
N GLU A 91 -4.63 -15.15 0.80
CA GLU A 91 -5.24 -15.67 -0.42
C GLU A 91 -5.16 -14.61 -1.51
N HIS A 92 -5.03 -15.04 -2.76
CA HIS A 92 -4.97 -14.13 -3.90
C HIS A 92 -6.18 -14.33 -4.79
N TYR A 93 -6.81 -13.21 -5.13
CA TYR A 93 -7.99 -13.18 -5.99
C TYR A 93 -7.75 -12.29 -7.20
N ILE A 94 -8.42 -12.60 -8.30
CA ILE A 94 -8.52 -11.72 -9.48
C ILE A 94 -9.96 -11.28 -9.64
N TYR A 95 -10.16 -10.00 -9.88
CA TYR A 95 -11.39 -9.43 -10.38
C TYR A 95 -11.20 -9.08 -11.86
N PRO A 96 -11.82 -9.81 -12.81
CA PRO A 96 -11.74 -9.45 -14.23
C PRO A 96 -12.55 -8.19 -14.49
N SER A 97 -11.95 -7.20 -15.15
CA SER A 97 -12.62 -5.93 -15.47
C SER A 97 -13.92 -6.18 -16.24
N GLY A 98 -15.00 -5.53 -15.82
CA GLY A 98 -16.34 -5.74 -16.36
C GLY A 98 -17.04 -7.04 -15.92
N GLY A 99 -16.40 -7.89 -15.13
CA GLY A 99 -16.99 -9.09 -14.53
C GLY A 99 -17.87 -8.77 -13.32
N ASP A 100 -18.47 -9.81 -12.76
CA ASP A 100 -19.38 -9.70 -11.60
C ASP A 100 -18.91 -10.53 -10.39
N GLY A 101 -17.62 -10.83 -10.26
CA GLY A 101 -17.11 -11.59 -9.13
C GLY A 101 -15.59 -11.69 -9.07
N ILE A 102 -15.12 -12.21 -7.95
CA ILE A 102 -13.69 -12.49 -7.72
C ILE A 102 -13.43 -13.99 -7.85
N PHE A 103 -12.26 -14.34 -8.36
CA PHE A 103 -11.79 -15.71 -8.55
C PHE A 103 -10.59 -15.96 -7.67
N LEU A 104 -10.68 -16.94 -6.77
CA LEU A 104 -9.56 -17.39 -5.94
C LEU A 104 -8.49 -18.04 -6.84
N ILE A 105 -7.31 -17.44 -6.89
CA ILE A 105 -6.20 -17.88 -7.74
C ILE A 105 -5.15 -18.64 -6.95
N VAL A 106 -4.84 -18.16 -5.74
CA VAL A 106 -3.95 -18.87 -4.83
C VAL A 106 -4.63 -18.96 -3.47
N ASP A 107 -4.76 -20.16 -2.95
CA ASP A 107 -5.38 -20.39 -1.66
C ASP A 107 -4.39 -20.18 -0.49
N LYS A 108 -4.92 -20.27 0.74
CA LYS A 108 -4.14 -20.12 1.98
C LYS A 108 -2.98 -21.12 2.14
N THR A 109 -2.97 -22.21 1.38
CA THR A 109 -1.89 -23.20 1.34
C THR A 109 -0.86 -22.90 0.25
N SER A 110 -0.95 -21.74 -0.40
CA SER A 110 -0.16 -21.35 -1.56
C SER A 110 -0.37 -22.21 -2.80
N ALA A 111 -1.48 -22.96 -2.88
CA ALA A 111 -1.83 -23.76 -4.04
C ALA A 111 -2.49 -22.91 -5.14
N PHE A 112 -1.91 -22.95 -6.33
CA PHE A 112 -2.44 -22.24 -7.50
C PHE A 112 -3.66 -22.95 -8.08
N LYS A 113 -4.72 -22.19 -8.38
CA LYS A 113 -6.01 -22.67 -8.94
C LYS A 113 -6.10 -22.32 -10.43
N GLU A 114 -5.51 -23.17 -11.26
CA GLU A 114 -5.42 -22.95 -12.71
C GLU A 114 -6.77 -22.75 -13.38
N ASP A 115 -7.77 -23.57 -13.04
CA ASP A 115 -9.13 -23.48 -13.61
C ASP A 115 -9.77 -22.11 -13.35
N ASN A 116 -9.60 -21.56 -12.15
CA ASN A 116 -10.12 -20.25 -11.79
C ASN A 116 -9.37 -19.13 -12.52
N PHE A 117 -8.07 -19.28 -12.68
CA PHE A 117 -7.25 -18.34 -13.42
C PHE A 117 -7.65 -18.28 -14.89
N LEU A 118 -7.84 -19.44 -15.54
CA LEU A 118 -8.28 -19.52 -16.94
C LEU A 118 -9.69 -18.93 -17.12
N LYS A 119 -10.61 -19.19 -16.19
CA LYS A 119 -11.95 -18.56 -16.19
C LYS A 119 -11.87 -17.05 -16.07
N ALA A 120 -11.06 -16.53 -15.16
CA ALA A 120 -10.89 -15.09 -14.98
C ALA A 120 -10.32 -14.42 -16.24
N ILE A 121 -9.32 -15.05 -16.88
CA ILE A 121 -8.74 -14.55 -18.14
C ILE A 121 -9.75 -14.61 -19.30
N SER A 122 -10.54 -15.66 -19.45
CA SER A 122 -11.53 -15.73 -20.52
C SER A 122 -12.54 -14.59 -20.42
N ILE A 123 -13.06 -14.33 -19.21
CA ILE A 123 -13.97 -13.20 -18.95
C ILE A 123 -13.30 -11.85 -19.26
N ALA A 124 -12.04 -11.66 -18.83
CA ALA A 124 -11.31 -10.43 -19.10
C ALA A 124 -11.09 -10.21 -20.60
N ASN A 125 -10.79 -11.26 -21.36
CA ASN A 125 -10.60 -11.19 -22.81
C ASN A 125 -11.90 -10.90 -23.56
N GLU A 126 -13.01 -11.55 -23.21
CA GLU A 126 -14.33 -11.32 -23.79
C GLU A 126 -14.78 -9.87 -23.56
N LYS A 127 -14.73 -9.42 -22.29
CA LYS A 127 -15.10 -8.04 -21.92
C LYS A 127 -14.10 -7.00 -22.44
N GLY A 128 -12.82 -7.35 -22.47
CA GLY A 128 -11.78 -6.51 -23.08
C GLY A 128 -12.00 -6.29 -24.57
N ALA A 129 -12.42 -7.32 -25.31
CA ALA A 129 -12.79 -7.22 -26.72
C ALA A 129 -14.02 -6.35 -26.93
N GLU A 130 -15.07 -6.51 -26.12
CA GLU A 130 -16.28 -5.66 -26.16
C GLU A 130 -15.94 -4.18 -25.89
N VAL A 131 -15.12 -3.91 -24.84
CA VAL A 131 -14.67 -2.55 -24.50
C VAL A 131 -13.78 -1.97 -25.60
N ALA A 132 -12.89 -2.76 -26.20
CA ALA A 132 -12.06 -2.32 -27.32
C ALA A 132 -12.89 -1.98 -28.55
N GLN A 133 -13.91 -2.79 -28.87
CA GLN A 133 -14.85 -2.51 -29.95
C GLN A 133 -15.67 -1.25 -29.69
N ALA A 134 -16.19 -1.09 -28.47
CA ALA A 134 -16.91 0.12 -28.06
C ALA A 134 -16.01 1.37 -28.11
N ARG A 135 -14.73 1.27 -27.70
CA ARG A 135 -13.74 2.36 -27.84
C ARG A 135 -13.46 2.71 -29.30
N THR A 136 -13.34 1.72 -30.17
CA THR A 136 -13.10 1.94 -31.60
C THR A 136 -14.32 2.60 -32.25
N ALA A 137 -15.52 2.17 -31.89
CA ALA A 137 -16.76 2.78 -32.35
C ALA A 137 -16.93 4.24 -31.83
N ALA A 138 -16.64 4.46 -30.54
CA ALA A 138 -16.68 5.79 -29.93
C ALA A 138 -15.61 6.72 -30.52
N ARG A 139 -14.38 6.21 -30.81
CA ARG A 139 -13.33 6.98 -31.46
C ARG A 139 -13.70 7.39 -32.89
N LYS A 140 -14.33 6.50 -33.66
CA LYS A 140 -14.89 6.85 -34.98
C LYS A 140 -16.02 7.88 -34.89
N ALA A 141 -16.81 7.84 -33.83
CA ALA A 141 -17.86 8.85 -33.58
C ALA A 141 -17.29 10.18 -33.06
N SER A 142 -16.17 10.18 -32.29
CA SER A 142 -15.54 11.38 -31.74
C SER A 142 -14.60 12.09 -32.73
N GLU A 143 -14.08 11.40 -33.73
CA GLU A 143 -13.41 12.05 -34.88
C GLU A 143 -14.36 12.96 -35.65
N MET A 144 -15.66 12.78 -35.44
CA MET A 144 -16.71 13.72 -35.93
C MET A 144 -17.11 14.80 -34.91
N ASN A 145 -16.78 14.67 -33.60
CA ASN A 145 -17.23 15.58 -32.54
C ASN A 145 -16.28 15.66 -31.33
N GLY A 146 -15.06 16.07 -31.50
CA GLY A 146 -14.09 16.57 -30.49
C GLY A 146 -14.34 16.20 -29.00
N GLY A 147 -14.30 14.95 -28.59
CA GLY A 147 -14.61 14.49 -27.23
C GLY A 147 -13.55 13.62 -26.60
N ASP A 148 -13.18 14.01 -25.42
CA ASP A 148 -12.12 13.66 -24.47
C ASP A 148 -12.19 12.23 -23.89
N GLY A 149 -11.04 11.73 -23.39
CA GLY A 149 -10.75 10.42 -22.81
C GLY A 149 -11.51 10.02 -21.54
N THR A 150 -12.68 10.56 -21.30
CA THR A 150 -13.51 10.40 -20.09
C THR A 150 -14.11 8.99 -19.92
N GLN A 151 -14.32 8.22 -21.00
CA GLN A 151 -14.99 6.93 -20.93
C GLN A 151 -14.12 5.80 -20.32
N ALA A 152 -12.79 5.85 -20.48
CA ALA A 152 -11.91 4.84 -19.88
C ALA A 152 -11.83 4.99 -18.35
N LYS A 153 -11.85 6.23 -17.86
CA LYS A 153 -11.91 6.54 -16.42
C LYS A 153 -13.26 6.13 -15.81
N LEU A 154 -14.36 6.27 -16.57
CA LEU A 154 -15.70 5.90 -16.10
C LEU A 154 -15.83 4.37 -15.90
N ALA A 155 -15.25 3.55 -16.77
CA ALA A 155 -15.29 2.08 -16.66
C ALA A 155 -14.49 1.60 -15.43
N GLN A 156 -13.28 2.13 -15.21
CA GLN A 156 -12.48 1.80 -14.02
C GLN A 156 -13.18 2.19 -12.71
N ASN A 157 -13.79 3.37 -12.67
CA ASN A 157 -14.55 3.81 -11.51
C ASN A 157 -15.76 2.90 -11.21
N THR A 158 -16.37 2.32 -12.24
CA THR A 158 -17.48 1.37 -12.08
C THR A 158 -17.00 0.05 -11.47
N ASP A 159 -15.85 -0.47 -11.88
CA ASP A 159 -15.29 -1.72 -11.34
C ASP A 159 -14.86 -1.55 -9.87
N VAL A 160 -14.21 -0.44 -9.50
CA VAL A 160 -13.87 -0.13 -8.11
C VAL A 160 -15.12 -0.06 -7.24
N PHE A 161 -16.18 0.60 -7.71
CA PHE A 161 -17.45 0.64 -7.00
C PHE A 161 -18.07 -0.74 -6.78
N LYS A 162 -18.06 -1.61 -7.82
CA LYS A 162 -18.54 -2.98 -7.72
C LYS A 162 -17.76 -3.82 -6.73
N ILE A 163 -16.43 -3.68 -6.74
CA ILE A 163 -15.53 -4.36 -5.79
C ILE A 163 -15.83 -3.94 -4.37
N ILE A 164 -15.94 -2.64 -4.09
CA ILE A 164 -16.23 -2.12 -2.75
C ILE A 164 -17.60 -2.58 -2.28
N LYS A 165 -18.63 -2.51 -3.14
CA LYS A 165 -19.95 -3.03 -2.78
C LYS A 165 -19.90 -4.51 -2.41
N MET A 166 -19.19 -5.33 -3.20
CA MET A 166 -19.03 -6.75 -2.92
C MET A 166 -18.28 -7.00 -1.60
N ILE A 167 -17.28 -6.19 -1.27
CA ILE A 167 -16.51 -6.27 -0.02
C ILE A 167 -17.43 -6.01 1.17
N VAL A 168 -18.21 -4.94 1.13
CA VAL A 168 -19.17 -4.58 2.17
C VAL A 168 -20.25 -5.67 2.30
N ASP A 169 -20.84 -6.12 1.20
CA ASP A 169 -21.86 -7.18 1.19
C ASP A 169 -21.36 -8.52 1.77
N ARG A 170 -20.03 -8.76 1.76
CA ARG A 170 -19.39 -9.98 2.26
C ARG A 170 -18.65 -9.82 3.58
N ASN A 171 -18.65 -8.63 4.18
CA ASN A 171 -17.90 -8.30 5.40
C ASN A 171 -16.40 -8.63 5.28
N TYR A 172 -15.77 -8.14 4.19
CA TYR A 172 -14.32 -8.30 3.93
C TYR A 172 -13.52 -7.05 4.33
N ASP A 173 -14.12 -6.15 5.09
CA ASP A 173 -13.46 -4.98 5.67
C ASP A 173 -12.51 -5.39 6.82
N PRO A 174 -11.47 -4.59 7.13
CA PRO A 174 -11.06 -3.36 6.42
C PRO A 174 -10.33 -3.63 5.10
N VAL A 175 -10.30 -2.65 4.19
CA VAL A 175 -9.73 -2.79 2.85
C VAL A 175 -8.78 -1.65 2.50
N ILE A 176 -7.64 -1.97 1.89
CA ILE A 176 -6.72 -0.99 1.31
C ILE A 176 -6.71 -1.15 -0.21
N VAL A 177 -7.05 -0.09 -0.93
CA VAL A 177 -6.97 -0.03 -2.39
C VAL A 177 -5.68 0.67 -2.80
N PHE A 178 -4.78 -0.05 -3.46
CA PHE A 178 -3.52 0.52 -3.97
C PHE A 178 -3.69 1.08 -5.37
N ALA A 179 -3.16 2.29 -5.59
CA ALA A 179 -3.04 2.92 -6.90
C ALA A 179 -1.60 3.37 -7.14
N PHE A 180 -1.15 3.33 -8.41
CA PHE A 180 0.24 3.63 -8.75
C PHE A 180 0.58 5.13 -8.79
N ASN A 181 -0.43 5.99 -8.81
CA ASN A 181 -0.23 7.43 -8.78
C ASN A 181 -1.28 8.16 -7.91
N LYS A 182 -0.90 9.36 -7.44
CA LYS A 182 -1.73 10.19 -6.55
C LYS A 182 -3.09 10.54 -7.17
N GLY A 183 -3.10 10.88 -8.45
CA GLY A 183 -4.32 11.28 -9.14
C GLY A 183 -5.33 10.14 -9.29
N GLU A 184 -4.87 8.90 -9.47
CA GLU A 184 -5.74 7.72 -9.46
C GLU A 184 -6.31 7.45 -8.07
N CYS A 185 -5.48 7.56 -7.03
CA CYS A 185 -5.90 7.40 -5.65
C CYS A 185 -7.06 8.35 -5.30
N GLU A 186 -6.89 9.65 -5.61
CA GLU A 186 -7.92 10.67 -5.41
C GLU A 186 -9.15 10.45 -6.31
N SER A 187 -8.93 10.03 -7.56
CA SER A 187 -10.02 9.75 -8.50
C SER A 187 -10.91 8.60 -8.04
N PHE A 188 -10.32 7.52 -7.50
CA PHE A 188 -11.08 6.40 -6.96
C PHE A 188 -11.90 6.81 -5.75
N ALA A 189 -11.32 7.55 -4.80
CA ALA A 189 -12.05 8.04 -3.64
C ALA A 189 -13.20 8.97 -4.03
N ASN A 190 -12.99 9.86 -5.00
CA ASN A 190 -14.03 10.75 -5.50
C ASN A 190 -15.14 10.02 -6.27
N ALA A 191 -14.81 8.91 -6.96
CA ALA A 191 -15.82 8.09 -7.64
C ALA A 191 -16.79 7.42 -6.65
N LEU A 192 -16.38 7.25 -5.41
CA LEU A 192 -17.18 6.66 -4.34
C LEU A 192 -18.06 7.69 -3.60
N HIS A 193 -18.37 8.83 -4.22
CA HIS A 193 -19.12 9.92 -3.58
C HIS A 193 -20.54 9.53 -3.08
N LYS A 194 -21.10 8.42 -3.54
CA LYS A 194 -22.41 7.88 -3.10
C LYS A 194 -22.30 6.81 -2.01
N VAL A 195 -21.07 6.41 -1.66
CA VAL A 195 -20.83 5.39 -0.64
C VAL A 195 -20.74 6.08 0.72
N ASP A 196 -21.46 5.60 1.69
CA ASP A 196 -21.41 5.98 3.10
C ASP A 196 -21.37 4.67 3.91
N LEU A 197 -20.25 4.45 4.59
CA LEU A 197 -19.96 3.22 5.30
C LEU A 197 -20.01 3.41 6.83
N CYS A 198 -20.14 4.67 7.30
CA CYS A 198 -20.11 5.00 8.72
C CYS A 198 -21.51 5.28 9.25
N ASP A 199 -21.75 4.87 10.49
CA ASP A 199 -22.91 5.32 11.27
C ASP A 199 -22.67 6.72 11.87
N GLU A 200 -23.70 7.29 12.51
CA GLU A 200 -23.60 8.65 13.06
C GLU A 200 -22.63 8.73 14.26
N ASN A 201 -22.49 7.67 15.06
CA ASN A 201 -21.56 7.66 16.18
C ASN A 201 -20.11 7.60 15.68
N GLU A 202 -19.85 6.81 14.63
CA GLU A 202 -18.55 6.74 13.99
C GLU A 202 -18.16 8.08 13.37
N LYS A 203 -19.10 8.78 12.72
CA LYS A 203 -18.88 10.13 12.18
C LYS A 203 -18.50 11.15 13.26
N GLU A 204 -19.14 11.09 14.41
CA GLU A 204 -18.80 11.94 15.56
C GLU A 204 -17.40 11.64 16.09
N MET A 205 -17.03 10.36 16.20
CA MET A 205 -15.67 9.95 16.61
C MET A 205 -14.61 10.41 15.61
N ILE A 206 -14.88 10.22 14.32
CA ILE A 206 -13.98 10.66 13.24
C ILE A 206 -13.76 12.18 13.31
N ASP A 207 -14.84 12.94 13.46
CA ASP A 207 -14.75 14.40 13.60
C ASP A 207 -13.94 14.81 14.83
N ALA A 208 -14.17 14.17 15.98
CA ALA A 208 -13.44 14.48 17.21
C ALA A 208 -11.92 14.20 17.05
N ILE A 209 -11.54 13.04 16.50
CA ILE A 209 -10.13 12.68 16.26
C ILE A 209 -9.50 13.65 15.26
N TYR A 210 -10.20 13.92 14.16
CA TYR A 210 -9.73 14.78 13.09
C TYR A 210 -9.44 16.21 13.58
N TRP A 211 -10.41 16.85 14.22
CA TRP A 211 -10.27 18.23 14.65
C TRP A 211 -9.29 18.38 15.82
N ASN A 212 -9.23 17.44 16.73
CA ASN A 212 -8.18 17.42 17.77
C ASN A 212 -6.77 17.38 17.18
N ALA A 213 -6.55 16.59 16.13
CA ALA A 213 -5.25 16.58 15.45
C ALA A 213 -4.98 17.89 14.71
N MET A 214 -6.02 18.47 14.05
CA MET A 214 -5.87 19.74 13.31
C MET A 214 -5.59 20.94 14.23
N ASP A 215 -5.89 20.86 15.52
CA ASP A 215 -5.56 21.93 16.48
C ASP A 215 -4.05 22.16 16.64
N ALA A 216 -3.23 21.15 16.31
CA ALA A 216 -1.78 21.28 16.27
C ALA A 216 -1.27 22.09 15.05
N LEU A 217 -2.10 22.38 14.06
CA LEU A 217 -1.74 23.11 12.85
C LEU A 217 -1.82 24.62 13.06
N SER A 218 -1.00 25.35 12.29
CA SER A 218 -1.11 26.82 12.18
C SER A 218 -2.43 27.21 11.50
N GLU A 219 -2.91 28.43 11.79
CA GLU A 219 -4.14 28.96 11.15
C GLU A 219 -4.05 29.09 9.61
N SER A 220 -2.82 29.19 9.07
CA SER A 220 -2.57 29.16 7.63
C SER A 220 -2.74 27.75 7.06
N ASP A 221 -2.23 26.72 7.78
CA ASP A 221 -2.27 25.34 7.31
C ASP A 221 -3.68 24.73 7.42
N LYS A 222 -4.46 25.13 8.41
CA LYS A 222 -5.90 24.77 8.53
C LYS A 222 -6.71 25.16 7.30
N LYS A 223 -6.31 26.21 6.56
CA LYS A 223 -7.00 26.69 5.35
C LYS A 223 -6.60 25.97 4.07
N LEU A 224 -5.65 25.04 4.13
CA LEU A 224 -5.23 24.28 2.95
C LEU A 224 -6.39 23.43 2.40
N PRO A 225 -6.56 23.36 1.07
CA PRO A 225 -7.67 22.62 0.46
C PRO A 225 -7.72 21.15 0.89
N GLN A 226 -6.55 20.50 1.08
CA GLN A 226 -6.48 19.12 1.54
C GLN A 226 -7.00 18.94 2.98
N VAL A 227 -6.81 19.92 3.86
CA VAL A 227 -7.37 19.91 5.22
C VAL A 227 -8.88 20.13 5.17
N ALA A 228 -9.35 21.07 4.38
CA ALA A 228 -10.77 21.39 4.30
C ALA A 228 -11.62 20.28 3.65
N SER A 229 -11.06 19.53 2.70
CA SER A 229 -11.79 18.50 1.94
C SER A 229 -11.79 17.11 2.59
N MET A 230 -10.77 16.77 3.39
CA MET A 230 -10.57 15.45 3.96
C MET A 230 -11.74 14.97 4.84
N PRO A 231 -12.35 15.77 5.73
CA PRO A 231 -13.46 15.32 6.56
C PRO A 231 -14.64 14.77 5.76
N ASN A 232 -14.89 15.31 4.56
CA ASN A 232 -15.98 14.84 3.70
C ASN A 232 -15.78 13.39 3.21
N LEU A 233 -14.53 12.92 3.10
CA LEU A 233 -14.21 11.54 2.77
C LEU A 233 -14.23 10.66 4.02
N LEU A 234 -13.55 11.10 5.08
CA LEU A 234 -13.39 10.33 6.32
C LEU A 234 -14.75 10.00 6.96
N ARG A 235 -15.67 10.96 7.03
CA ARG A 235 -17.04 10.76 7.54
C ARG A 235 -17.86 9.72 6.76
N ARG A 236 -17.39 9.30 5.62
CA ARG A 236 -18.00 8.22 4.81
C ARG A 236 -17.24 6.89 4.92
N GLY A 237 -16.26 6.79 5.81
CA GLY A 237 -15.41 5.62 5.94
C GLY A 237 -14.36 5.47 4.84
N LEU A 238 -13.99 6.58 4.18
CA LEU A 238 -13.05 6.58 3.07
C LEU A 238 -11.83 7.42 3.41
N GLY A 239 -10.65 6.82 3.44
CA GLY A 239 -9.37 7.50 3.59
C GLY A 239 -8.57 7.54 2.28
N VAL A 240 -7.82 8.61 2.06
CA VAL A 240 -6.86 8.73 0.95
C VAL A 240 -5.48 8.94 1.54
N HIS A 241 -4.52 8.06 1.22
CA HIS A 241 -3.17 8.13 1.77
C HIS A 241 -2.14 8.10 0.64
N HIS A 242 -1.35 9.17 0.49
CA HIS A 242 -0.26 9.26 -0.47
C HIS A 242 0.80 10.30 -0.06
N SER A 243 1.96 10.27 -0.71
CA SER A 243 3.09 11.14 -0.36
C SER A 243 2.86 12.65 -0.56
N GLY A 244 1.76 13.06 -1.18
CA GLY A 244 1.40 14.47 -1.38
C GLY A 244 0.59 15.10 -0.25
N LEU A 245 0.17 14.29 0.75
CA LEU A 245 -0.55 14.80 1.92
C LEU A 245 0.41 15.32 2.99
N LEU A 246 -0.09 16.25 3.80
CA LEU A 246 0.60 16.67 5.03
C LEU A 246 0.85 15.45 5.94
N PRO A 247 2.00 15.39 6.64
CA PRO A 247 2.31 14.28 7.55
C PRO A 247 1.21 14.02 8.58
N ILE A 248 0.68 15.07 9.19
CA ILE A 248 -0.38 14.97 10.19
C ILE A 248 -1.69 14.36 9.62
N LEU A 249 -2.03 14.66 8.36
CA LEU A 249 -3.20 14.03 7.72
C LEU A 249 -3.00 12.53 7.51
N LYS A 250 -1.80 12.11 7.15
CA LYS A 250 -1.46 10.69 7.01
C LYS A 250 -1.58 9.97 8.34
N GLU A 251 -1.04 10.56 9.39
CA GLU A 251 -1.10 10.01 10.75
C GLU A 251 -2.55 9.84 11.23
N VAL A 252 -3.39 10.85 11.01
CA VAL A 252 -4.83 10.77 11.34
C VAL A 252 -5.52 9.64 10.58
N ILE A 253 -5.27 9.50 9.28
CA ILE A 253 -5.84 8.43 8.45
C ILE A 253 -5.39 7.06 8.97
N GLU A 254 -4.12 6.91 9.32
CA GLU A 254 -3.55 5.67 9.88
C GLU A 254 -4.21 5.32 11.21
N ILE A 255 -4.42 6.30 12.11
CA ILE A 255 -5.13 6.10 13.38
C ILE A 255 -6.58 5.67 13.14
N LEU A 256 -7.32 6.38 12.29
CA LEU A 256 -8.71 6.06 12.00
C LEU A 256 -8.86 4.66 11.38
N PHE A 257 -7.92 4.25 10.53
CA PHE A 257 -7.90 2.91 9.96
C PHE A 257 -7.60 1.83 11.03
N GLN A 258 -6.68 2.09 11.95
CA GLN A 258 -6.36 1.17 13.06
C GLN A 258 -7.55 1.00 14.01
N GLU A 259 -8.32 2.05 14.24
CA GLU A 259 -9.53 2.02 15.07
C GLU A 259 -10.74 1.41 14.32
N GLY A 260 -10.58 1.07 13.04
CA GLY A 260 -11.64 0.49 12.23
C GLY A 260 -12.77 1.44 11.85
N LEU A 261 -12.49 2.74 11.86
CA LEU A 261 -13.47 3.80 11.55
C LEU A 261 -13.51 4.14 10.04
N ILE A 262 -12.47 3.76 9.30
CA ILE A 262 -12.39 3.95 7.83
C ILE A 262 -11.85 2.71 7.16
#